data_1a6ed9626dc823c004fdf502f3613c37
#
_entry.id   1a6ed9626dc823c004fdf502f3613c37
#
_cell.length_a   1.000
_cell.length_b   1.000
_cell.length_c   1.000
_cell.angle_alpha   90.00
_cell.angle_beta   90.00
_cell.angle_gamma   90.00
#
_symmetry.space_group_name_H-M   'P 1'
#
loop_
_entity.id
_entity.type
_entity.pdbx_description
1 polymer ?
#
loop_
_entity_poly.entity_id
_entity_poly.type
_entity_poly.pdbx_seq_one_letter_code
_entity_poly.pdbx_strand_id
1 'polypeptide(L)' 'MTNESKLILLTDIIESKVRKEKELEYYEKELQKLQEKMFFIRKEIDLTNLIIDIIQKDNVIDIKEQLINNNKNLLE' A
#
# COMPACT_ATOMS: atom_id res chain seq x y z
N MET A 1 -2.75 -46.18 23.11
CA MET A 1 -2.28 -45.93 21.73
C MET A 1 -1.03 -46.73 21.48
N THR A 2 -0.99 -47.37 20.33
CA THR A 2 0.22 -48.05 19.90
C THR A 2 1.25 -47.03 19.40
N ASN A 3 2.51 -47.43 19.28
CA ASN A 3 3.54 -46.56 18.74
C ASN A 3 3.27 -46.15 17.29
N GLU A 4 2.64 -47.03 16.53
CA GLU A 4 2.24 -46.70 15.14
C GLU A 4 1.19 -45.61 15.09
N SER A 5 0.18 -45.65 16.00
CA SER A 5 -0.84 -44.63 16.04
C SER A 5 -0.29 -43.26 16.44
N LYS A 6 0.65 -43.24 17.37
CA LYS A 6 1.36 -42.00 17.75
C LYS A 6 2.21 -41.46 16.59
N LEU A 7 2.84 -42.33 15.85
CA LEU A 7 3.65 -41.92 14.70
C LEU A 7 2.79 -41.33 13.59
N ILE A 8 1.65 -41.95 13.29
CA ILE A 8 0.72 -41.46 12.28
C ILE A 8 0.19 -40.07 12.71
N LEU A 9 -0.22 -39.94 13.95
CA LEU A 9 -0.71 -38.66 14.45
C LEU A 9 0.38 -37.58 14.39
N LEU A 10 1.59 -37.89 14.77
CA LEU A 10 2.71 -36.96 14.72
C LEU A 10 3.00 -36.53 13.26
N THR A 11 2.95 -37.47 12.34
CA THR A 11 3.15 -37.19 10.91
C THR A 11 2.09 -36.20 10.42
N ASP A 12 0.82 -36.42 10.75
CA ASP A 12 -0.27 -35.54 10.36
C ASP A 12 -0.11 -34.14 10.92
N ILE A 13 0.33 -34.03 12.19
CA ILE A 13 0.58 -32.75 12.81
C ILE A 13 1.72 -32.01 12.12
N ILE A 14 2.78 -32.71 11.81
CA ILE A 14 3.94 -32.11 11.11
C ILE A 14 3.53 -31.65 9.71
N GLU A 15 2.77 -32.45 8.97
CA GLU A 15 2.28 -32.04 7.67
C GLU A 15 1.39 -30.79 7.72
N SER A 16 0.51 -30.73 8.73
CA SER A 16 -0.30 -29.55 8.94
C SER A 16 0.55 -28.32 9.26
N LYS A 17 1.58 -28.50 10.07
CA LYS A 17 2.51 -27.41 10.38
C LYS A 17 3.22 -26.91 9.12
N VAL A 18 3.73 -27.81 8.30
CA VAL A 18 4.44 -27.45 7.07
C VAL A 18 3.52 -26.68 6.12
N ARG A 19 2.26 -27.10 5.98
CA ARG A 19 1.31 -26.39 5.14
C ARG A 19 1.05 -24.96 5.65
N LYS A 20 0.91 -24.82 6.96
CA LYS A 20 0.70 -23.50 7.57
C LYS A 20 1.93 -22.60 7.44
N GLU A 21 3.11 -23.16 7.55
CA GLU A 21 4.35 -22.41 7.33
C GLU A 21 4.44 -21.90 5.89
N LYS A 22 4.06 -22.72 4.93
CA LYS A 22 4.03 -22.31 3.52
C LYS A 22 2.98 -21.24 3.25
N GLU A 23 1.83 -21.36 3.88
CA GLU A 23 0.78 -20.35 3.78
C GLU A 23 1.25 -19.02 4.35
N LEU A 24 1.89 -19.06 5.51
CA LEU A 24 2.45 -17.86 6.11
C LEU A 24 3.50 -17.22 5.21
N GLU A 25 4.39 -18.02 4.64
CA GLU A 25 5.40 -17.53 3.71
C GLU A 25 4.78 -16.84 2.50
N TYR A 26 3.70 -17.41 1.97
CA TYR A 26 2.97 -16.78 0.87
C TYR A 26 2.44 -15.40 1.26
N TYR A 27 1.81 -15.28 2.42
CA TYR A 27 1.27 -14.00 2.87
C TYR A 27 2.35 -12.99 3.20
N GLU A 28 3.47 -13.44 3.71
CA GLU A 28 4.62 -12.55 3.93
C GLU A 28 5.14 -11.95 2.63
N LYS A 29 5.18 -12.74 1.56
CA LYS A 29 5.55 -12.24 0.24
C LYS A 29 4.52 -11.27 -0.32
N GLU A 30 3.24 -11.57 -0.14
CA GLU A 30 2.16 -10.67 -0.57
C GLU A 30 2.20 -9.35 0.21
N LEU A 31 2.47 -9.42 1.50
CA LEU A 31 2.63 -8.23 2.33
C LEU A 31 3.80 -7.36 1.83
N GLN A 32 4.91 -7.98 1.51
CA GLN A 32 6.06 -7.26 0.99
C GLN A 32 5.73 -6.53 -0.31
N LYS A 33 5.00 -7.18 -1.22
CA LYS A 33 4.54 -6.55 -2.46
C LYS A 33 3.64 -5.35 -2.20
N LEU A 34 2.73 -5.48 -1.24
CA LEU A 34 1.86 -4.37 -0.85
C LEU A 34 2.65 -3.21 -0.25
N GLN A 35 3.63 -3.51 0.57
CA GLN A 35 4.50 -2.47 1.14
C GLN A 35 5.27 -1.72 0.06
N GLU A 36 5.75 -2.42 -0.96
CA GLU A 36 6.41 -1.77 -2.10
C GLU A 36 5.46 -0.85 -2.87
N LYS A 37 4.23 -1.32 -3.13
CA LYS A 37 3.21 -0.50 -3.79
C LYS A 37 2.88 0.75 -2.98
N MET A 38 2.73 0.60 -1.69
CA MET A 38 2.46 1.72 -0.80
C MET A 38 3.61 2.72 -0.80
N PHE A 39 4.83 2.23 -0.80
CA PHE A 39 6.01 3.09 -0.88
C PHE A 39 5.99 3.95 -2.14
N PHE A 40 5.72 3.37 -3.29
CA PHE A 40 5.67 4.13 -4.55
C PHE A 40 4.51 5.12 -4.58
N ILE A 41 3.35 4.73 -4.04
CA ILE A 41 2.20 5.64 -3.95
C ILE A 41 2.55 6.84 -3.06
N ARG A 42 3.19 6.60 -1.92
CA ARG A 42 3.63 7.69 -1.04
C ARG A 42 4.61 8.61 -1.72
N LYS A 43 5.52 8.07 -2.51
CA LYS A 43 6.46 8.88 -3.29
C LYS A 43 5.75 9.76 -4.31
N GLU A 44 4.74 9.22 -4.98
CA GLU A 44 3.94 9.99 -5.91
C GLU A 44 3.18 11.12 -5.22
N ILE A 45 2.61 10.84 -4.05
CA ILE A 45 1.93 11.86 -3.26
C ILE A 45 2.92 12.94 -2.82
N ASP A 46 4.09 12.55 -2.33
CA ASP A 46 5.11 13.50 -1.90
C ASP A 46 5.57 14.39 -3.06
N LEU A 47 5.78 13.81 -4.22
CA LEU A 47 6.16 14.56 -5.41
C LEU A 47 5.05 15.51 -5.83
N THR A 48 3.81 15.07 -5.82
CA THR A 48 2.67 15.91 -6.16
C THR A 48 2.55 17.08 -5.18
N ASN A 49 2.73 16.82 -3.89
CA ASN A 49 2.71 17.89 -2.89
C ASN A 49 3.85 18.89 -3.10
N LEU A 50 5.02 18.41 -3.48
CA LEU A 50 6.14 19.29 -3.82
C LEU A 50 5.81 20.17 -5.02
N ILE A 51 5.22 19.61 -6.05
CA ILE A 51 4.82 20.37 -7.24
C ILE A 51 3.78 21.42 -6.85
N ILE A 52 2.79 21.06 -6.06
CA ILE A 52 1.78 21.98 -5.57
C ILE A 52 2.45 23.13 -4.79
N ASP A 53 3.38 22.80 -3.91
CA ASP A 53 4.11 23.80 -3.13
C ASP A 53 4.89 24.78 -4.02
N ILE A 54 5.59 24.25 -5.02
CA ILE A 54 6.36 25.08 -5.94
C ILE A 54 5.43 26.04 -6.69
N ILE A 55 4.35 25.52 -7.22
CA ILE A 55 3.39 26.34 -7.95
C ILE A 55 2.78 27.40 -7.03
N GLN A 56 2.43 27.01 -5.79
CA GLN A 56 1.86 27.94 -4.85
C GLN A 56 2.83 29.02 -4.42
N LYS A 57 4.11 28.73 -4.33
CA LYS A 57 5.09 29.74 -3.90
C LYS A 57 5.51 30.68 -5.02
N ASP A 58 5.61 30.16 -6.22
CA ASP A 58 6.15 30.95 -7.34
C ASP A 58 5.10 31.73 -8.11
N ASN A 59 3.87 31.18 -8.21
CA ASN A 59 2.81 31.79 -9.02
C ASN A 59 1.45 31.77 -8.35
N VAL A 60 1.44 31.58 -7.06
CA VAL A 60 0.23 31.29 -6.32
C VAL A 60 -0.86 32.32 -6.51
N ILE A 61 -0.48 33.56 -6.35
CA ILE A 61 -1.46 34.65 -6.35
C ILE A 61 -2.11 34.75 -7.71
N ASP A 62 -1.30 34.74 -8.75
CA ASP A 62 -1.81 34.91 -10.11
C ASP A 62 -2.71 33.76 -10.55
N ILE A 63 -2.30 32.52 -10.28
CA ILE A 63 -3.10 31.37 -10.67
C ILE A 63 -4.39 31.28 -9.88
N LYS A 64 -4.33 31.53 -8.58
CA LYS A 64 -5.52 31.54 -7.73
C LYS A 64 -6.48 32.64 -8.15
N GLU A 65 -5.97 33.83 -8.40
CA GLU A 65 -6.79 34.93 -8.86
C GLU A 65 -7.45 34.62 -10.19
N GLN A 66 -6.73 34.05 -11.12
CA GLN A 66 -7.30 33.65 -12.41
C GLN A 66 -8.39 32.59 -12.25
N LEU A 67 -8.18 31.60 -11.41
CA LEU A 67 -9.17 30.56 -11.15
C LEU A 67 -10.42 31.13 -10.49
N ILE A 68 -10.25 32.00 -9.49
CA ILE A 68 -11.34 32.65 -8.83
C ILE A 68 -12.10 33.57 -9.78
N ASN A 69 -11.40 34.32 -10.58
CA ASN A 69 -12.02 35.22 -11.57
C ASN A 69 -12.77 34.43 -12.63
N ASN A 70 -12.21 33.34 -13.12
CA ASN A 70 -12.89 32.46 -14.08
C ASN A 70 -14.16 31.86 -13.48
N ASN A 71 -14.11 31.44 -12.23
CA ASN A 71 -15.28 30.90 -11.54
C ASN A 71 -16.35 31.98 -11.34
N LYS A 72 -15.95 33.18 -10.98
CA LYS A 72 -16.90 34.31 -10.86
C LYS A 72 -17.55 34.62 -12.20
N ASN A 73 -16.77 34.63 -13.26
CA ASN A 73 -17.30 34.90 -14.59
C ASN A 73 -18.26 33.80 -15.05
N LEU A 74 -17.99 32.55 -14.66
CA LEU A 74 -18.88 31.44 -14.96
C LEU A 74 -20.18 31.47 -14.18
N LEU A 75 -20.14 32.06 -12.97
CA LEU A 75 -21.33 32.19 -12.10
C LEU A 75 -22.21 33.41 -12.39
N GLU A 76 -21.63 34.36 -13.08
CA GLU A 76 -22.35 35.51 -13.55
C GLU A 76 -23.01 35.24 -14.90
#